data_4fcd2b3e7e4c90d1f293c2b337609295
#
_entry.id   4fcd2b3e7e4c90d1f293c2b337609295
#
_cell.length_a   1.000
_cell.length_b   1.000
_cell.length_c   1.000
_cell.angle_alpha   90.00
_cell.angle_beta   90.00
_cell.angle_gamma   90.00
#
_symmetry.space_group_name_H-M   'P 1'
#
loop_
_entity.id
_entity.type
_entity.pdbx_description
1 polymer ?
#
loop_
_entity_poly.entity_id
_entity_poly.type
_entity_poly.pdbx_seq_one_letter_code
_entity_poly.pdbx_strand_id
1 'polypeptide(L)'
;MTLRARVFVVVLGFVFSVTPVIADTNFISGEVTNSATWSGTNLLSGTVIIRSNAVVTIAPGARLLMNTAAVLRIEGQLLADGTSNQPITFTRATATTNWGRLLFVRAAPSRLSHCIVEFANSTGDHQSYYDNDCNTNTPPLPRTYREAVVSLGTHLDIDGCTFQNLPYNTGNRDGDAIAIISDDIQNPGPASAHIWNCRFISIGQGVHTRYSPVLVEYCVFSDKHGDNDDVDLYGESEPAPVVRFNTFLPGHEDKINPTRCSAIIYGNVVNGSDDHGIVLRDRCRPVVFNNLIINCAQAGISVQNQCDALIANNTIVNSARGLRLFDHFDRAGPPYCLFRGSGRATVINCVIWDCTNPFVLTDSTNGNSYAAVYYCNVEGGQAANSISANSTFIWGAGNINTNPQFVSIAATNYHVLATSPCIDAGTNVSTLAPDFGLVLTNDFDGVPRPLDGNGDGLARFDIGAYEYFLASADSNGDGIPDGWTQRYGFNPTDPAVATGNPDSDAHTTLQEWIADTDPTNALSYFRIEGLSSLSPIAVQFLSSSNRLYTLLRADGATNTFNPVPGRVKITGNGALQTLTDTNVAGSAFYRVEVSLP
;
A
#
# COMPACT_ATOMS: atom_id res chain seq x y z
N MET A 1 -45.77 47.45 40.91
CA MET A 1 -46.49 46.16 40.98
C MET A 1 -45.97 45.29 39.84
N THR A 2 -44.95 44.49 40.09
CA THR A 2 -44.23 43.73 39.09
C THR A 2 -44.58 42.26 39.24
N LEU A 3 -45.30 41.73 38.26
CA LEU A 3 -45.72 40.33 38.21
C LEU A 3 -44.54 39.51 37.66
N ARG A 4 -43.99 38.57 38.47
CA ARG A 4 -43.05 37.57 38.02
C ARG A 4 -43.77 36.24 37.70
N ALA A 5 -43.82 35.85 36.44
CA ALA A 5 -44.27 34.54 36.04
C ALA A 5 -43.17 33.52 36.32
N ARG A 6 -43.45 32.48 37.10
CA ARG A 6 -42.56 31.29 37.25
C ARG A 6 -43.03 30.24 36.26
N VAL A 7 -42.12 29.87 35.35
CA VAL A 7 -42.29 28.70 34.49
C VAL A 7 -41.78 27.48 35.25
N PHE A 8 -42.66 26.52 35.52
CA PHE A 8 -42.29 25.19 36.01
C PHE A 8 -41.98 24.30 34.81
N VAL A 9 -40.73 23.88 34.66
CA VAL A 9 -40.34 22.81 33.73
C VAL A 9 -40.44 21.49 34.48
N VAL A 10 -41.43 20.67 34.14
CA VAL A 10 -41.51 19.27 34.59
C VAL A 10 -40.65 18.45 33.67
N VAL A 11 -39.49 18.00 34.15
CA VAL A 11 -38.65 17.00 33.49
C VAL A 11 -39.20 15.63 33.86
N LEU A 12 -39.94 14.99 32.93
CA LEU A 12 -40.28 13.58 33.03
C LEU A 12 -39.00 12.78 32.69
N GLY A 13 -38.31 12.32 33.71
CA GLY A 13 -37.23 11.35 33.55
C GLY A 13 -37.81 9.97 33.24
N PHE A 14 -37.75 9.53 31.99
CA PHE A 14 -37.91 8.12 31.66
C PHE A 14 -36.65 7.38 32.11
N VAL A 15 -36.72 6.67 33.22
CA VAL A 15 -35.73 5.69 33.61
C VAL A 15 -35.97 4.46 32.74
N PHE A 16 -35.21 4.34 31.66
CA PHE A 16 -35.08 3.06 30.98
C PHE A 16 -34.27 2.15 31.91
N SER A 17 -34.93 1.24 32.59
CA SER A 17 -34.25 0.08 33.20
C SER A 17 -33.75 -0.81 32.06
N VAL A 18 -32.49 -0.62 31.69
CA VAL A 18 -31.77 -1.60 30.88
C VAL A 18 -31.54 -2.78 31.83
N THR A 19 -32.44 -3.77 31.82
CA THR A 19 -32.11 -5.08 32.33
C THR A 19 -30.97 -5.59 31.49
N PRO A 20 -29.83 -5.98 32.09
CA PRO A 20 -28.79 -6.63 31.29
C PRO A 20 -29.42 -7.94 30.77
N VAL A 21 -29.63 -8.00 29.45
CA VAL A 21 -29.88 -9.27 28.78
C VAL A 21 -28.60 -10.07 29.02
N ILE A 22 -28.63 -11.03 29.93
CA ILE A 22 -27.60 -12.06 30.03
C ILE A 22 -27.74 -12.80 28.70
N ALA A 23 -26.87 -12.52 27.76
CA ALA A 23 -26.84 -13.19 26.47
C ALA A 23 -26.62 -14.68 26.78
N ASP A 24 -27.56 -15.54 26.39
CA ASP A 24 -27.42 -16.99 26.53
C ASP A 24 -26.12 -17.40 25.84
N THR A 25 -25.25 -18.09 26.58
CA THR A 25 -24.00 -18.60 26.00
C THR A 25 -24.31 -19.93 25.31
N ASN A 26 -24.11 -19.98 24.02
CA ASN A 26 -24.25 -21.22 23.25
C ASN A 26 -23.02 -22.11 23.46
N PHE A 27 -23.21 -23.36 23.80
CA PHE A 27 -22.13 -24.34 23.93
C PHE A 27 -21.96 -25.12 22.64
N ILE A 28 -20.75 -25.07 22.05
CA ILE A 28 -20.43 -25.71 20.77
C ILE A 28 -19.27 -26.71 20.99
N SER A 29 -19.49 -27.97 20.59
CA SER A 29 -18.47 -29.03 20.67
C SER A 29 -18.73 -30.10 19.60
N GLY A 30 -17.69 -30.82 19.19
CA GLY A 30 -17.78 -31.91 18.23
C GLY A 30 -18.01 -31.43 16.79
N GLU A 31 -18.87 -32.10 16.04
CA GLU A 31 -19.03 -31.87 14.60
C GLU A 31 -20.24 -30.99 14.25
N VAL A 32 -20.04 -30.05 13.39
CA VAL A 32 -21.08 -29.21 12.77
C VAL A 32 -21.29 -29.72 11.34
N THR A 33 -22.35 -30.47 11.14
CA THR A 33 -22.68 -31.17 9.88
C THR A 33 -23.68 -30.42 9.03
N ASN A 34 -24.37 -29.41 9.57
CA ASN A 34 -25.34 -28.58 8.88
C ASN A 34 -24.93 -27.11 8.96
N SER A 35 -25.34 -26.34 7.97
CA SER A 35 -25.12 -24.89 7.96
C SER A 35 -25.81 -24.23 9.15
N ALA A 36 -25.12 -23.26 9.75
CA ALA A 36 -25.58 -22.59 10.96
C ALA A 36 -25.13 -21.12 11.01
N THR A 37 -25.87 -20.30 11.74
CA THR A 37 -25.46 -18.94 12.10
C THR A 37 -25.16 -18.86 13.58
N TRP A 38 -23.94 -18.42 13.93
CA TRP A 38 -23.53 -18.21 15.32
C TRP A 38 -23.59 -16.72 15.67
N SER A 39 -24.41 -16.38 16.65
CA SER A 39 -24.58 -15.01 17.14
C SER A 39 -24.37 -14.94 18.65
N GLY A 40 -24.19 -13.73 19.18
CA GLY A 40 -23.99 -13.51 20.62
C GLY A 40 -22.72 -14.18 21.15
N THR A 41 -22.80 -14.80 22.33
CA THR A 41 -21.65 -15.46 22.96
C THR A 41 -21.69 -16.97 22.72
N ASN A 42 -20.62 -17.52 22.18
CA ASN A 42 -20.47 -18.94 21.88
C ASN A 42 -19.23 -19.47 22.60
N LEU A 43 -19.38 -20.55 23.38
CA LEU A 43 -18.29 -21.24 24.07
C LEU A 43 -17.91 -22.51 23.33
N LEU A 44 -16.69 -22.55 22.80
CA LEU A 44 -16.15 -23.70 22.06
C LEU A 44 -15.24 -24.55 22.98
N SER A 45 -15.41 -25.86 22.93
CA SER A 45 -14.63 -26.78 23.77
C SER A 45 -14.09 -27.96 22.96
N GLY A 46 -12.80 -28.26 23.15
CA GLY A 46 -12.10 -29.30 22.40
C GLY A 46 -11.97 -28.91 20.91
N THR A 47 -11.92 -29.91 20.03
CA THR A 47 -11.92 -29.69 18.58
C THR A 47 -13.36 -29.63 18.06
N VAL A 48 -13.75 -28.47 17.55
CA VAL A 48 -15.01 -28.26 16.81
C VAL A 48 -14.72 -28.37 15.33
N ILE A 49 -15.44 -29.24 14.60
CA ILE A 49 -15.19 -29.50 13.18
C ILE A 49 -16.39 -29.06 12.34
N ILE A 50 -16.21 -28.05 11.49
CA ILE A 50 -17.20 -27.68 10.46
C ILE A 50 -16.97 -28.60 9.26
N ARG A 51 -17.88 -29.54 9.02
CA ARG A 51 -17.75 -30.55 7.95
C ARG A 51 -17.94 -29.96 6.56
N SER A 52 -17.40 -30.62 5.54
CA SER A 52 -17.26 -30.14 4.15
C SER A 52 -18.56 -29.67 3.47
N ASN A 53 -19.72 -30.11 3.94
CA ASN A 53 -21.03 -29.69 3.43
C ASN A 53 -21.70 -28.58 4.25
N ALA A 54 -21.08 -28.12 5.33
CA ALA A 54 -21.62 -27.11 6.22
C ALA A 54 -21.01 -25.73 5.97
N VAL A 55 -21.84 -24.70 5.99
CA VAL A 55 -21.44 -23.29 6.00
C VAL A 55 -21.79 -22.71 7.37
N VAL A 56 -20.78 -22.23 8.09
CA VAL A 56 -21.00 -21.50 9.34
C VAL A 56 -20.81 -20.01 9.09
N THR A 57 -21.85 -19.23 9.35
CA THR A 57 -21.83 -17.78 9.34
C THR A 57 -21.75 -17.28 10.78
N ILE A 58 -20.79 -16.40 11.07
CA ILE A 58 -20.68 -15.74 12.36
C ILE A 58 -21.22 -14.31 12.24
N ALA A 59 -22.23 -14.00 13.05
CA ALA A 59 -22.89 -12.69 12.99
C ALA A 59 -22.00 -11.57 13.55
N PRO A 60 -22.12 -10.33 13.04
CA PRO A 60 -21.40 -9.18 13.60
C PRO A 60 -21.59 -9.03 15.11
N GLY A 61 -20.50 -8.70 15.82
CA GLY A 61 -20.48 -8.56 17.28
C GLY A 61 -20.49 -9.87 18.08
N ALA A 62 -20.49 -11.04 17.41
CA ALA A 62 -20.41 -12.31 18.09
C ALA A 62 -19.05 -12.50 18.80
N ARG A 63 -19.10 -13.18 19.96
CA ARG A 63 -17.91 -13.54 20.73
C ARG A 63 -17.76 -15.05 20.77
N LEU A 64 -16.62 -15.54 20.32
CA LEU A 64 -16.25 -16.96 20.39
C LEU A 64 -15.24 -17.12 21.51
N LEU A 65 -15.73 -17.63 22.63
CA LEU A 65 -14.94 -17.95 23.82
C LEU A 65 -14.36 -19.36 23.63
N MET A 66 -13.06 -19.43 23.51
CA MET A 66 -12.34 -20.67 23.24
C MET A 66 -11.78 -21.23 24.54
N ASN A 67 -12.14 -22.47 24.91
CA ASN A 67 -11.55 -23.16 26.04
C ASN A 67 -10.06 -23.48 25.79
N THR A 68 -9.37 -23.89 26.83
CA THR A 68 -7.96 -24.29 26.74
C THR A 68 -7.73 -25.27 25.60
N ALA A 69 -6.78 -24.92 24.70
CA ALA A 69 -6.42 -25.73 23.55
C ALA A 69 -7.56 -26.02 22.55
N ALA A 70 -8.69 -25.32 22.64
CA ALA A 70 -9.79 -25.50 21.68
C ALA A 70 -9.36 -25.14 20.26
N VAL A 71 -9.72 -25.98 19.30
CA VAL A 71 -9.45 -25.79 17.87
C VAL A 71 -10.77 -25.70 17.12
N LEU A 72 -10.93 -24.69 16.28
CA LEU A 72 -12.00 -24.67 15.30
C LEU A 72 -11.42 -25.14 13.96
N ARG A 73 -11.73 -26.37 13.58
CA ARG A 73 -11.31 -26.98 12.32
C ARG A 73 -12.39 -26.79 11.26
N ILE A 74 -12.03 -26.22 10.14
CA ILE A 74 -12.92 -25.90 9.03
C ILE A 74 -12.58 -26.80 7.86
N GLU A 75 -13.46 -27.73 7.51
CA GLU A 75 -13.44 -28.54 6.28
C GLU A 75 -14.55 -28.10 5.32
N GLY A 76 -15.54 -27.36 5.79
CA GLY A 76 -16.62 -26.74 5.05
C GLY A 76 -16.30 -25.29 4.67
N GLN A 77 -17.12 -24.36 5.13
CA GLN A 77 -16.91 -22.92 4.91
C GLN A 77 -17.15 -22.14 6.20
N LEU A 78 -16.30 -21.14 6.45
CA LEU A 78 -16.48 -20.16 7.52
C LEU A 78 -16.61 -18.77 6.93
N LEU A 79 -17.71 -18.07 7.25
CA LEU A 79 -17.97 -16.68 6.91
C LEU A 79 -18.10 -15.88 8.20
N ALA A 80 -17.01 -15.24 8.63
CA ALA A 80 -16.98 -14.42 9.82
C ALA A 80 -16.95 -12.94 9.41
N ASP A 81 -18.15 -12.39 9.16
CA ASP A 81 -18.34 -11.05 8.62
C ASP A 81 -18.72 -10.07 9.73
N GLY A 82 -17.74 -9.61 10.50
CA GLY A 82 -17.88 -8.50 11.43
C GLY A 82 -18.00 -7.15 10.72
N THR A 83 -18.11 -6.09 11.49
CA THR A 83 -18.01 -4.70 11.03
C THR A 83 -17.09 -3.91 11.95
N SER A 84 -16.62 -2.74 11.52
CA SER A 84 -15.77 -1.87 12.34
C SER A 84 -16.42 -1.51 13.69
N ASN A 85 -17.76 -1.38 13.72
CA ASN A 85 -18.52 -1.06 14.94
C ASN A 85 -18.96 -2.30 15.73
N GLN A 86 -18.98 -3.47 15.11
CA GLN A 86 -19.38 -4.76 15.70
C GLN A 86 -18.40 -5.86 15.25
N PRO A 87 -17.14 -5.80 15.72
CA PRO A 87 -16.15 -6.83 15.37
C PRO A 87 -16.53 -8.19 15.98
N ILE A 88 -16.18 -9.26 15.27
CA ILE A 88 -16.25 -10.61 15.80
C ILE A 88 -15.00 -10.88 16.62
N THR A 89 -15.14 -11.44 17.83
CA THR A 89 -13.98 -11.68 18.69
C THR A 89 -13.76 -13.17 18.92
N PHE A 90 -12.58 -13.67 18.54
CA PHE A 90 -12.05 -14.98 18.90
C PHE A 90 -11.07 -14.81 20.04
N THR A 91 -11.44 -15.25 21.25
CA THR A 91 -10.65 -15.04 22.45
C THR A 91 -10.74 -16.23 23.41
N ARG A 92 -9.89 -16.24 24.42
CA ARG A 92 -9.89 -17.29 25.45
C ARG A 92 -11.12 -17.20 26.39
N ALA A 93 -11.63 -18.36 26.79
CA ALA A 93 -12.76 -18.44 27.73
C ALA A 93 -12.35 -18.04 29.14
N THR A 94 -11.10 -18.24 29.55
CA THR A 94 -10.56 -17.89 30.86
C THR A 94 -9.31 -17.01 30.75
N ALA A 95 -9.08 -16.18 31.75
CA ALA A 95 -7.99 -15.21 31.71
C ALA A 95 -6.57 -15.82 31.73
N THR A 96 -6.43 -17.07 32.10
CA THR A 96 -5.13 -17.71 32.36
C THR A 96 -4.71 -18.76 31.35
N THR A 97 -5.59 -19.12 30.40
CA THR A 97 -5.29 -20.20 29.45
C THR A 97 -5.51 -19.76 28.03
N ASN A 98 -4.60 -20.14 27.14
CA ASN A 98 -4.71 -19.86 25.72
C ASN A 98 -5.47 -20.96 25.00
N TRP A 99 -6.08 -20.62 23.86
CA TRP A 99 -6.76 -21.59 23.00
C TRP A 99 -5.85 -22.03 21.84
N GLY A 100 -6.29 -22.99 21.04
CA GLY A 100 -5.53 -23.55 19.93
C GLY A 100 -5.48 -22.59 18.73
N ARG A 101 -6.32 -22.84 17.74
CA ARG A 101 -6.28 -22.10 16.46
C ARG A 101 -7.58 -22.18 15.66
N LEU A 102 -7.66 -21.38 14.60
CA LEU A 102 -8.55 -21.59 13.46
C LEU A 102 -7.76 -22.40 12.40
N LEU A 103 -8.24 -23.59 12.05
CA LEU A 103 -7.54 -24.51 11.14
C LEU A 103 -8.42 -24.83 9.93
N PHE A 104 -8.10 -24.25 8.80
CA PHE A 104 -8.78 -24.51 7.52
C PHE A 104 -8.08 -25.65 6.78
N VAL A 105 -8.82 -26.69 6.41
CA VAL A 105 -8.27 -27.88 5.77
C VAL A 105 -9.04 -28.20 4.52
N ARG A 106 -8.50 -27.83 3.36
CA ARG A 106 -9.16 -28.00 2.04
C ARG A 106 -10.62 -27.55 2.07
N ALA A 107 -10.88 -26.50 2.83
CA ALA A 107 -12.19 -25.89 2.97
C ALA A 107 -12.57 -25.10 1.71
N ALA A 108 -13.85 -24.82 1.56
CA ALA A 108 -14.29 -23.82 0.58
C ALA A 108 -13.72 -22.44 0.93
N PRO A 109 -13.55 -21.55 -0.06
CA PRO A 109 -13.07 -20.19 0.18
C PRO A 109 -13.80 -19.54 1.35
N SER A 110 -13.04 -19.09 2.35
CA SER A 110 -13.57 -18.62 3.63
C SER A 110 -13.11 -17.20 3.92
N ARG A 111 -13.83 -16.50 4.80
CA ARG A 111 -13.56 -15.08 5.06
C ARG A 111 -13.57 -14.75 6.54
N LEU A 112 -12.62 -13.92 6.92
CA LEU A 112 -12.55 -13.23 8.22
C LEU A 112 -12.56 -11.73 7.95
N SER A 113 -13.65 -11.02 8.25
CA SER A 113 -13.75 -9.58 8.09
C SER A 113 -14.01 -8.92 9.43
N HIS A 114 -13.23 -7.88 9.77
CA HIS A 114 -13.32 -7.13 11.02
C HIS A 114 -13.37 -8.05 12.25
N CYS A 115 -12.45 -9.01 12.29
CA CYS A 115 -12.30 -9.94 13.41
C CYS A 115 -11.16 -9.50 14.34
N ILE A 116 -11.32 -9.77 15.63
CA ILE A 116 -10.25 -9.69 16.64
C ILE A 116 -9.86 -11.11 17.01
N VAL A 117 -8.60 -11.47 16.77
CA VAL A 117 -8.03 -12.80 17.12
C VAL A 117 -6.94 -12.58 18.15
N GLU A 118 -7.15 -13.12 19.36
CA GLU A 118 -6.25 -12.89 20.49
C GLU A 118 -6.10 -14.11 21.38
N PHE A 119 -4.93 -14.23 22.02
CA PHE A 119 -4.60 -15.31 22.97
C PHE A 119 -4.66 -16.73 22.37
N ALA A 120 -4.52 -16.86 21.07
CA ALA A 120 -4.33 -18.16 20.44
C ALA A 120 -2.90 -18.64 20.71
N ASN A 121 -2.76 -19.90 21.05
CA ASN A 121 -1.47 -20.56 21.22
C ASN A 121 -1.58 -21.97 20.65
N SER A 122 -0.90 -22.19 19.58
CA SER A 122 -0.88 -23.49 18.93
C SER A 122 -0.35 -24.59 19.84
N THR A 123 -1.16 -25.59 20.11
CA THR A 123 -0.83 -26.72 21.01
C THR A 123 -0.27 -27.94 20.30
N GLY A 124 0.29 -27.78 19.13
CA GLY A 124 1.00 -28.86 18.44
C GLY A 124 0.16 -30.05 17.98
N ASP A 125 -1.12 -29.84 17.75
CA ASP A 125 -2.07 -30.85 17.29
C ASP A 125 -1.97 -31.14 15.78
N HIS A 126 -1.23 -30.31 15.03
CA HIS A 126 -1.02 -30.49 13.60
C HIS A 126 0.47 -30.44 13.26
N GLN A 127 0.96 -31.45 12.59
CA GLN A 127 2.34 -31.54 12.13
C GLN A 127 2.38 -31.47 10.61
N SER A 128 3.21 -30.56 10.09
CA SER A 128 3.65 -30.59 8.70
C SER A 128 5.08 -31.05 8.61
N TYR A 129 5.54 -31.27 7.41
CA TYR A 129 6.92 -31.62 7.17
C TYR A 129 7.61 -30.49 6.42
N TYR A 130 8.84 -30.18 6.82
CA TYR A 130 9.69 -29.34 5.99
C TYR A 130 9.95 -30.04 4.68
N ASP A 131 9.83 -29.29 3.62
CA ASP A 131 10.36 -29.71 2.36
C ASP A 131 11.88 -29.87 2.46
N ASN A 132 12.34 -31.08 2.14
CA ASN A 132 13.75 -31.40 2.10
C ASN A 132 14.27 -31.24 0.69
N ASP A 133 14.12 -30.05 0.10
CA ASP A 133 14.57 -29.74 -1.27
C ASP A 133 16.05 -30.05 -1.54
N CYS A 134 16.82 -30.35 -0.51
CA CYS A 134 18.26 -30.51 -0.62
C CYS A 134 18.77 -31.92 -0.43
N ASN A 135 17.98 -32.80 0.12
CA ASN A 135 18.46 -34.17 0.36
C ASN A 135 17.32 -35.17 0.19
N THR A 136 17.21 -35.73 -0.98
CA THR A 136 16.25 -36.77 -1.35
C THR A 136 16.34 -38.03 -0.49
N ASN A 137 17.36 -38.16 0.37
CA ASN A 137 17.64 -39.35 1.16
C ASN A 137 17.30 -39.24 2.66
N THR A 138 16.87 -38.05 3.15
CA THR A 138 16.42 -37.89 4.53
C THR A 138 14.93 -37.62 4.56
N PRO A 139 14.16 -38.31 5.43
CA PRO A 139 12.75 -37.98 5.55
C PRO A 139 12.59 -36.55 6.05
N PRO A 140 11.56 -35.82 5.55
CA PRO A 140 11.27 -34.45 5.99
C PRO A 140 11.09 -34.42 7.52
N LEU A 141 11.60 -33.39 8.19
CA LEU A 141 11.39 -33.21 9.61
C LEU A 141 10.00 -32.68 9.89
N PRO A 142 9.28 -33.22 10.88
CA PRO A 142 7.97 -32.69 11.24
C PRO A 142 8.09 -31.27 11.80
N ARG A 143 7.25 -30.39 11.31
CA ARG A 143 7.03 -29.06 11.88
C ARG A 143 5.64 -28.98 12.49
N THR A 144 5.52 -28.32 13.61
CA THR A 144 4.24 -28.00 14.22
C THR A 144 3.87 -26.57 13.82
N TYR A 145 2.66 -26.40 13.29
CA TYR A 145 2.12 -25.07 13.06
C TYR A 145 1.82 -24.38 14.39
N ARG A 146 2.11 -23.10 14.49
CA ARG A 146 2.00 -22.31 15.72
C ARG A 146 1.20 -21.03 15.55
N GLU A 147 0.63 -20.85 14.38
CA GLU A 147 -0.12 -19.68 14.01
C GLU A 147 -1.57 -19.77 14.51
N ALA A 148 -2.15 -18.61 14.82
CA ALA A 148 -3.54 -18.51 15.28
C ALA A 148 -4.54 -18.87 14.18
N VAL A 149 -4.22 -18.59 12.92
CA VAL A 149 -4.99 -18.96 11.73
C VAL A 149 -4.09 -19.75 10.79
N VAL A 150 -4.47 -20.98 10.48
CA VAL A 150 -3.72 -21.87 9.57
C VAL A 150 -4.61 -22.29 8.42
N SER A 151 -4.16 -22.05 7.19
CA SER A 151 -4.79 -22.52 5.97
C SER A 151 -3.95 -23.62 5.29
N LEU A 152 -4.52 -24.80 5.14
CA LEU A 152 -3.95 -25.95 4.43
C LEU A 152 -4.80 -26.21 3.19
N GLY A 153 -4.33 -25.74 2.02
CA GLY A 153 -5.07 -25.94 0.76
C GLY A 153 -6.40 -25.19 0.69
N THR A 154 -6.52 -24.01 1.29
CA THR A 154 -7.74 -23.19 1.31
C THR A 154 -7.41 -21.75 0.90
N HIS A 155 -8.33 -21.10 0.19
CA HIS A 155 -8.27 -19.65 -0.03
C HIS A 155 -8.92 -18.90 1.13
N LEU A 156 -8.21 -17.86 1.66
CA LEU A 156 -8.71 -17.00 2.71
C LEU A 156 -8.73 -15.53 2.29
N ASP A 157 -9.88 -14.89 2.49
CA ASP A 157 -10.01 -13.43 2.50
C ASP A 157 -9.98 -12.93 3.95
N ILE A 158 -9.01 -12.07 4.29
CA ILE A 158 -8.82 -11.53 5.65
C ILE A 158 -8.76 -10.01 5.57
N ASP A 159 -9.86 -9.34 5.97
CA ASP A 159 -10.05 -7.89 5.85
C ASP A 159 -10.29 -7.22 7.19
N GLY A 160 -9.61 -6.10 7.44
CA GLY A 160 -9.86 -5.24 8.60
C GLY A 160 -9.70 -5.94 9.96
N CYS A 161 -9.00 -7.06 9.99
CA CYS A 161 -8.83 -7.87 11.19
C CYS A 161 -7.69 -7.33 12.09
N THR A 162 -7.81 -7.60 13.39
CA THR A 162 -6.76 -7.32 14.37
C THR A 162 -6.28 -8.64 14.98
N PHE A 163 -5.00 -8.93 14.81
CA PHE A 163 -4.28 -10.01 15.48
C PHE A 163 -3.48 -9.39 16.62
N GLN A 164 -3.78 -9.77 17.86
CA GLN A 164 -3.14 -9.13 19.00
C GLN A 164 -2.93 -10.08 20.19
N ASN A 165 -1.97 -9.74 21.05
CA ASN A 165 -1.73 -10.49 22.29
C ASN A 165 -1.56 -12.00 22.05
N LEU A 166 -0.94 -12.38 20.93
CA LEU A 166 -0.60 -13.77 20.69
C LEU A 166 0.63 -14.11 21.54
N PRO A 167 0.53 -15.13 22.41
CA PRO A 167 1.55 -15.38 23.42
C PRO A 167 2.85 -15.89 22.79
N TYR A 168 3.93 -15.18 23.06
CA TYR A 168 5.27 -15.54 22.65
C TYR A 168 5.99 -16.31 23.77
N ASN A 169 6.62 -17.42 23.41
CA ASN A 169 7.48 -18.19 24.29
C ASN A 169 8.87 -18.34 23.65
N THR A 170 9.89 -17.75 24.27
CA THR A 170 11.28 -17.73 23.80
C THR A 170 11.87 -19.11 23.44
N GLY A 171 11.34 -20.19 23.98
CA GLY A 171 11.79 -21.56 23.70
C GLY A 171 11.17 -22.19 22.45
N ASN A 172 10.01 -21.73 22.02
CA ASN A 172 9.19 -22.40 21.00
C ASN A 172 8.81 -21.52 19.80
N ARG A 173 9.14 -20.22 19.78
CA ARG A 173 8.76 -19.27 18.72
C ARG A 173 7.26 -19.26 18.44
N ASP A 174 6.44 -19.32 19.49
CA ASP A 174 4.98 -19.26 19.41
C ASP A 174 4.50 -17.80 19.28
N GLY A 175 3.22 -17.59 19.00
CA GLY A 175 2.61 -16.28 18.93
C GLY A 175 2.46 -15.74 17.51
N ASP A 176 2.55 -16.62 16.52
CA ASP A 176 2.41 -16.26 15.11
C ASP A 176 0.93 -16.11 14.72
N ALA A 177 0.64 -15.22 13.75
CA ALA A 177 -0.75 -14.90 13.45
C ALA A 177 -1.34 -15.76 12.32
N ILE A 178 -0.73 -15.79 11.14
CA ILE A 178 -1.33 -16.42 9.96
C ILE A 178 -0.32 -17.31 9.24
N ALA A 179 -0.74 -18.54 8.89
CA ALA A 179 -0.01 -19.42 7.97
C ALA A 179 -0.86 -19.83 6.76
N ILE A 180 -0.29 -19.70 5.56
CA ILE A 180 -0.92 -20.09 4.28
C ILE A 180 -0.01 -21.12 3.59
N ILE A 181 -0.44 -22.36 3.54
CA ILE A 181 0.42 -23.51 3.24
C ILE A 181 -0.16 -24.37 2.11
N SER A 182 0.56 -24.49 1.01
CA SER A 182 0.18 -25.36 -0.11
C SER A 182 0.86 -26.72 -0.11
N ASP A 183 2.02 -26.83 0.53
CA ASP A 183 2.87 -28.04 0.54
C ASP A 183 2.71 -28.94 1.76
N ASP A 184 1.63 -28.82 2.52
CA ASP A 184 1.37 -29.73 3.64
C ASP A 184 1.23 -31.19 3.16
N ILE A 185 2.04 -32.10 3.71
CA ILE A 185 2.10 -33.49 3.25
C ILE A 185 0.81 -34.25 3.53
N GLN A 186 0.15 -33.96 4.63
CA GLN A 186 -1.10 -34.63 5.02
C GLN A 186 -2.31 -34.02 4.28
N ASN A 187 -2.23 -32.75 3.95
CA ASN A 187 -3.33 -32.00 3.34
C ASN A 187 -2.81 -31.17 2.13
N PRO A 188 -2.18 -31.80 1.12
CA PRO A 188 -1.66 -31.07 -0.03
C PRO A 188 -2.81 -30.42 -0.80
N GLY A 189 -2.56 -29.21 -1.29
CA GLY A 189 -3.52 -28.50 -2.12
C GLY A 189 -3.19 -27.01 -2.19
N PRO A 190 -3.66 -26.30 -3.24
CA PRO A 190 -3.36 -24.89 -3.41
C PRO A 190 -4.02 -24.06 -2.30
N ALA A 191 -3.20 -23.43 -1.47
CA ALA A 191 -3.64 -22.40 -0.53
C ALA A 191 -3.30 -21.02 -1.11
N SER A 192 -4.11 -20.03 -0.77
CA SER A 192 -3.86 -18.64 -1.13
C SER A 192 -4.54 -17.71 -0.14
N ALA A 193 -4.12 -16.44 -0.11
CA ALA A 193 -4.84 -15.45 0.68
C ALA A 193 -4.76 -14.05 0.09
N HIS A 194 -5.81 -13.26 0.36
CA HIS A 194 -5.77 -11.81 0.32
C HIS A 194 -5.93 -11.30 1.75
N ILE A 195 -4.92 -10.56 2.23
CA ILE A 195 -4.83 -10.04 3.59
C ILE A 195 -4.68 -8.53 3.49
N TRP A 196 -5.71 -7.78 3.89
CA TRP A 196 -5.68 -6.32 3.73
C TRP A 196 -6.34 -5.57 4.89
N ASN A 197 -5.93 -4.32 5.09
CA ASN A 197 -6.41 -3.45 6.17
C ASN A 197 -6.24 -4.04 7.58
N CYS A 198 -5.35 -5.02 7.77
CA CYS A 198 -5.18 -5.74 9.02
C CYS A 198 -4.15 -5.08 9.94
N ARG A 199 -4.29 -5.34 11.24
CA ARG A 199 -3.36 -4.88 12.27
C ARG A 199 -2.78 -6.08 13.00
N PHE A 200 -1.46 -6.11 13.09
CA PHE A 200 -0.69 -7.13 13.79
C PHE A 200 0.03 -6.45 14.96
N ILE A 201 -0.39 -6.75 16.19
CA ILE A 201 0.04 -6.02 17.39
C ILE A 201 0.47 -6.99 18.47
N SER A 202 1.69 -6.88 18.95
CA SER A 202 2.20 -7.73 20.04
C SER A 202 2.11 -9.23 19.67
N ILE A 203 2.75 -9.59 18.58
CA ILE A 203 2.76 -10.94 17.98
C ILE A 203 4.20 -11.43 17.77
N GLY A 204 4.37 -12.72 17.52
CA GLY A 204 5.64 -13.33 17.09
C GLY A 204 5.93 -13.11 15.61
N GLN A 205 5.08 -13.66 14.73
CA GLN A 205 5.15 -13.50 13.27
C GLN A 205 3.78 -13.09 12.73
N GLY A 206 3.77 -12.21 11.72
CA GLY A 206 2.51 -11.75 11.13
C GLY A 206 1.95 -12.72 10.11
N VAL A 207 2.65 -12.89 9.01
CA VAL A 207 2.21 -13.73 7.88
C VAL A 207 3.34 -14.68 7.49
N HIS A 208 3.07 -15.97 7.52
CA HIS A 208 3.95 -17.01 7.04
C HIS A 208 3.33 -17.73 5.85
N THR A 209 4.10 -17.96 4.79
CA THR A 209 3.60 -18.68 3.61
C THR A 209 4.54 -19.80 3.16
N ARG A 210 3.96 -20.84 2.56
CA ARG A 210 4.75 -21.87 1.90
C ARG A 210 4.14 -22.24 0.56
N TYR A 211 4.88 -21.97 -0.52
CA TYR A 211 4.48 -22.25 -1.91
C TYR A 211 3.06 -21.75 -2.25
N SER A 212 2.70 -20.60 -1.66
CA SER A 212 1.33 -20.08 -1.71
C SER A 212 1.31 -18.65 -2.21
N PRO A 213 0.51 -18.33 -3.22
CA PRO A 213 0.30 -16.95 -3.62
C PRO A 213 -0.47 -16.19 -2.55
N VAL A 214 0.07 -15.06 -2.15
CA VAL A 214 -0.60 -14.15 -1.21
C VAL A 214 -0.49 -12.71 -1.70
N LEU A 215 -1.52 -11.92 -1.40
CA LEU A 215 -1.49 -10.48 -1.47
C LEU A 215 -1.63 -9.93 -0.05
N VAL A 216 -0.59 -9.23 0.43
CA VAL A 216 -0.59 -8.56 1.74
C VAL A 216 -0.51 -7.06 1.50
N GLU A 217 -1.56 -6.32 1.84
CA GLU A 217 -1.61 -4.90 1.55
C GLU A 217 -2.35 -4.07 2.61
N TYR A 218 -1.97 -2.79 2.74
CA TYR A 218 -2.56 -1.82 3.68
C TYR A 218 -2.58 -2.31 5.13
N CYS A 219 -1.67 -3.21 5.51
CA CYS A 219 -1.57 -3.74 6.85
C CYS A 219 -0.57 -2.95 7.69
N VAL A 220 -0.75 -2.99 9.02
CA VAL A 220 0.16 -2.37 10.00
C VAL A 220 0.71 -3.44 10.92
N PHE A 221 2.02 -3.55 11.00
CA PHE A 221 2.76 -4.44 11.88
C PHE A 221 3.44 -3.62 12.98
N SER A 222 3.18 -3.93 14.23
CA SER A 222 3.68 -3.17 15.38
C SER A 222 3.91 -4.01 16.63
N ASP A 223 4.80 -3.56 17.50
CA ASP A 223 5.08 -4.15 18.80
C ASP A 223 5.38 -5.66 18.71
N LYS A 224 6.22 -6.03 17.74
CA LYS A 224 6.60 -7.42 17.50
C LYS A 224 7.50 -7.96 18.60
N HIS A 225 7.25 -9.19 19.01
CA HIS A 225 8.06 -9.93 19.97
C HIS A 225 8.72 -11.14 19.30
N GLY A 226 10.00 -11.38 19.57
CA GLY A 226 10.69 -12.62 19.21
C GLY A 226 11.47 -12.59 17.89
N ASP A 227 12.04 -13.77 17.57
CA ASP A 227 13.05 -13.97 16.54
C ASP A 227 12.43 -14.47 15.21
N ASN A 228 11.26 -13.96 14.80
CA ASN A 228 10.62 -14.28 13.52
C ASN A 228 10.35 -13.01 12.71
N ASP A 229 10.18 -13.15 11.40
CA ASP A 229 9.93 -12.04 10.48
C ASP A 229 8.48 -11.55 10.57
N ASP A 230 8.19 -10.28 10.20
CA ASP A 230 6.80 -9.82 10.14
C ASP A 230 6.05 -10.49 8.99
N VAL A 231 6.69 -10.61 7.81
CA VAL A 231 6.17 -11.34 6.65
C VAL A 231 7.25 -12.28 6.13
N ASP A 232 7.05 -13.58 6.29
CA ASP A 232 7.95 -14.65 5.84
C ASP A 232 7.32 -15.42 4.67
N LEU A 233 7.91 -15.32 3.49
CA LEU A 233 7.43 -15.92 2.27
C LEU A 233 8.39 -17.03 1.84
N TYR A 234 7.95 -18.27 1.83
CA TYR A 234 8.79 -19.39 1.46
C TYR A 234 8.29 -20.15 0.23
N GLY A 235 9.17 -20.30 -0.74
CA GLY A 235 8.92 -21.08 -1.95
C GLY A 235 8.21 -20.33 -3.07
N GLU A 236 8.50 -20.69 -4.31
CA GLU A 236 7.88 -20.11 -5.49
C GLU A 236 6.39 -20.48 -5.60
N SER A 237 5.58 -19.55 -6.06
CA SER A 237 4.16 -19.77 -6.36
C SER A 237 3.74 -19.00 -7.61
N GLU A 238 2.62 -19.41 -8.19
CA GLU A 238 1.97 -18.72 -9.29
C GLU A 238 0.50 -18.39 -8.91
N PRO A 239 0.13 -17.12 -8.92
CA PRO A 239 0.98 -15.94 -9.11
C PRO A 239 2.01 -15.74 -7.97
N ALA A 240 3.05 -14.94 -8.25
CA ALA A 240 4.05 -14.59 -7.25
C ALA A 240 3.41 -13.83 -6.07
N PRO A 241 3.90 -14.02 -4.84
CA PRO A 241 3.42 -13.26 -3.68
C PRO A 241 3.68 -11.77 -3.84
N VAL A 242 2.74 -10.95 -3.37
CA VAL A 242 2.82 -9.49 -3.41
C VAL A 242 2.69 -8.91 -2.00
N VAL A 243 3.65 -8.07 -1.61
CA VAL A 243 3.62 -7.32 -0.34
C VAL A 243 3.69 -5.84 -0.67
N ARG A 244 2.59 -5.10 -0.44
CA ARG A 244 2.53 -3.70 -0.87
C ARG A 244 1.71 -2.82 0.07
N PHE A 245 2.05 -1.53 0.13
CA PHE A 245 1.34 -0.49 0.87
C PHE A 245 1.17 -0.79 2.36
N ASN A 246 2.08 -1.59 2.94
CA ASN A 246 2.07 -1.92 4.35
C ASN A 246 2.96 -0.96 5.14
N THR A 247 2.69 -0.84 6.43
CA THR A 247 3.52 -0.09 7.38
C THR A 247 4.07 -1.05 8.42
N PHE A 248 5.39 -1.19 8.44
CA PHE A 248 6.15 -1.93 9.44
C PHE A 248 6.75 -0.93 10.42
N LEU A 249 6.32 -0.96 11.66
CA LEU A 249 6.81 -0.10 12.74
C LEU A 249 8.02 -0.74 13.43
N PRO A 250 8.78 0.02 14.25
CA PRO A 250 9.95 -0.50 14.93
C PRO A 250 9.68 -1.79 15.70
N GLY A 251 10.58 -2.76 15.59
CA GLY A 251 10.45 -4.08 16.23
C GLY A 251 11.63 -4.99 15.88
N HIS A 252 11.56 -6.21 16.37
CA HIS A 252 12.61 -7.22 16.23
C HIS A 252 12.65 -7.84 14.83
N GLU A 253 13.79 -8.44 14.46
CA GLU A 253 14.08 -9.23 13.26
C GLU A 253 13.72 -8.54 11.93
N ASP A 254 13.77 -9.31 10.84
CA ASP A 254 13.49 -8.83 9.49
C ASP A 254 12.00 -8.46 9.31
N LYS A 255 11.73 -7.46 8.50
CA LYS A 255 10.33 -7.06 8.27
C LYS A 255 9.68 -7.85 7.14
N ILE A 256 10.40 -8.07 6.04
CA ILE A 256 9.91 -8.86 4.90
C ILE A 256 11.03 -9.80 4.46
N ASN A 257 10.75 -11.10 4.48
CA ASN A 257 11.74 -12.13 4.18
C ASN A 257 11.23 -13.15 3.15
N PRO A 258 11.35 -12.88 1.84
CA PRO A 258 11.18 -13.91 0.83
C PRO A 258 12.41 -14.84 0.77
N THR A 259 12.18 -16.12 1.00
CA THR A 259 13.15 -17.20 0.88
C THR A 259 12.74 -18.15 -0.22
N ARG A 260 13.56 -18.33 -1.28
CA ARG A 260 13.19 -19.09 -2.50
C ARG A 260 11.88 -18.60 -3.12
N CYS A 261 11.63 -17.31 -3.04
CA CYS A 261 10.37 -16.73 -3.42
C CYS A 261 10.62 -15.44 -4.22
N SER A 262 10.22 -15.44 -5.47
CA SER A 262 10.36 -14.29 -6.38
C SER A 262 9.23 -13.28 -6.15
N ALA A 263 9.11 -12.80 -4.91
CA ALA A 263 8.07 -11.89 -4.49
C ALA A 263 8.16 -10.48 -5.13
N ILE A 264 7.04 -9.80 -5.23
CA ILE A 264 6.92 -8.40 -5.64
C ILE A 264 6.64 -7.55 -4.41
N ILE A 265 7.58 -6.66 -4.06
CA ILE A 265 7.56 -5.88 -2.81
C ILE A 265 7.61 -4.39 -3.15
N TYR A 266 6.52 -3.66 -2.91
CA TYR A 266 6.50 -2.24 -3.25
C TYR A 266 5.54 -1.38 -2.42
N GLY A 267 5.82 -0.08 -2.37
CA GLY A 267 4.96 0.89 -1.69
C GLY A 267 4.90 0.72 -0.18
N ASN A 268 5.84 -0.02 0.42
CA ASN A 268 5.83 -0.26 1.86
C ASN A 268 6.65 0.80 2.61
N VAL A 269 6.21 1.16 3.80
CA VAL A 269 7.00 1.85 4.81
C VAL A 269 7.61 0.82 5.74
N VAL A 270 8.94 0.68 5.69
CA VAL A 270 9.70 -0.18 6.60
C VAL A 270 10.49 0.72 7.54
N ASN A 271 10.05 0.84 8.80
CA ASN A 271 10.66 1.73 9.78
C ASN A 271 11.15 0.95 11.01
N GLY A 272 12.46 0.87 11.19
CA GLY A 272 13.07 0.38 12.40
C GLY A 272 13.02 -1.14 12.58
N SER A 273 13.90 -1.84 11.90
CA SER A 273 14.26 -3.24 12.22
C SER A 273 15.52 -3.26 13.07
N ASP A 274 15.61 -4.12 14.06
CA ASP A 274 16.88 -4.37 14.78
C ASP A 274 17.80 -5.32 14.00
N ASP A 275 17.31 -5.91 12.89
CA ASP A 275 18.12 -6.65 11.91
C ASP A 275 18.03 -5.98 10.52
N HIS A 276 17.36 -6.57 9.53
CA HIS A 276 17.23 -6.02 8.19
C HIS A 276 15.78 -5.53 7.91
N GLY A 277 15.65 -4.54 7.03
CA GLY A 277 14.33 -4.14 6.55
C GLY A 277 13.71 -5.19 5.64
N ILE A 278 14.41 -5.57 4.57
CA ILE A 278 13.99 -6.60 3.61
C ILE A 278 15.15 -7.57 3.40
N VAL A 279 14.88 -8.87 3.52
CA VAL A 279 15.86 -9.93 3.27
C VAL A 279 15.43 -10.78 2.09
N LEU A 280 16.25 -10.84 1.06
CA LEU A 280 16.03 -11.59 -0.17
C LEU A 280 17.03 -12.75 -0.22
N ARG A 281 16.57 -13.98 -0.14
CA ARG A 281 17.49 -15.13 -0.04
C ARG A 281 17.08 -16.35 -0.85
N ASP A 282 18.10 -17.18 -1.18
CA ASP A 282 17.98 -18.52 -1.70
C ASP A 282 17.43 -18.62 -3.13
N ARG A 283 18.21 -18.21 -4.14
CA ARG A 283 17.95 -18.43 -5.58
C ARG A 283 16.63 -17.84 -6.11
N CYS A 284 16.14 -16.80 -5.52
CA CYS A 284 14.93 -16.11 -5.98
C CYS A 284 15.28 -14.92 -6.91
N ARG A 285 14.27 -14.41 -7.61
CA ARG A 285 14.37 -13.21 -8.44
C ARG A 285 13.31 -12.16 -8.05
N PRO A 286 13.35 -11.64 -6.83
CA PRO A 286 12.36 -10.68 -6.34
C PRO A 286 12.53 -9.31 -7.00
N VAL A 287 11.42 -8.56 -7.04
CA VAL A 287 11.37 -7.17 -7.49
C VAL A 287 10.96 -6.28 -6.33
N VAL A 288 11.84 -5.35 -5.94
CA VAL A 288 11.65 -4.46 -4.79
C VAL A 288 11.68 -3.01 -5.28
N PHE A 289 10.55 -2.31 -5.21
CA PHE A 289 10.49 -0.95 -5.76
C PHE A 289 9.54 -0.02 -5.00
N ASN A 290 9.77 1.28 -5.12
CA ASN A 290 8.96 2.32 -4.48
C ASN A 290 8.73 2.08 -2.98
N ASN A 291 9.71 1.56 -2.23
CA ASN A 291 9.61 1.42 -0.77
C ASN A 291 10.37 2.54 -0.07
N LEU A 292 9.86 2.96 1.07
CA LEU A 292 10.56 3.80 2.04
C LEU A 292 11.09 2.91 3.15
N ILE A 293 12.42 2.78 3.26
CA ILE A 293 13.10 1.89 4.21
C ILE A 293 14.02 2.74 5.08
N ILE A 294 13.76 2.77 6.38
CA ILE A 294 14.46 3.66 7.30
C ILE A 294 14.81 2.99 8.63
N ASN A 295 15.89 3.44 9.25
CA ASN A 295 16.26 3.07 10.62
C ASN A 295 16.55 1.58 10.83
N CYS A 296 17.13 0.87 9.86
CA CYS A 296 17.48 -0.55 10.01
C CYS A 296 18.86 -0.71 10.65
N ALA A 297 18.95 -1.51 11.72
CA ALA A 297 20.18 -1.68 12.49
C ALA A 297 21.26 -2.46 11.72
N GLN A 298 20.90 -3.34 10.82
CA GLN A 298 21.82 -4.11 9.96
C GLN A 298 21.86 -3.55 8.54
N ALA A 299 20.83 -3.80 7.73
CA ALA A 299 20.76 -3.27 6.38
C ALA A 299 19.32 -2.91 5.99
N GLY A 300 19.14 -1.87 5.15
CA GLY A 300 17.85 -1.60 4.55
C GLY A 300 17.36 -2.79 3.71
N ILE A 301 18.21 -3.26 2.77
CA ILE A 301 17.94 -4.46 1.98
C ILE A 301 19.15 -5.38 2.02
N SER A 302 18.92 -6.66 2.28
CA SER A 302 19.92 -7.72 2.26
C SER A 302 19.64 -8.71 1.13
N VAL A 303 20.64 -9.03 0.31
CA VAL A 303 20.54 -9.99 -0.81
C VAL A 303 21.54 -11.12 -0.59
N GLN A 304 21.04 -12.34 -0.47
CA GLN A 304 21.82 -13.48 0.02
C GLN A 304 21.69 -14.71 -0.88
N ASN A 305 22.61 -15.63 -0.76
CA ASN A 305 22.53 -17.04 -1.19
C ASN A 305 22.04 -17.22 -2.64
N GLN A 306 22.74 -16.61 -3.61
CA GLN A 306 22.44 -16.70 -5.05
C GLN A 306 21.08 -16.07 -5.45
N CYS A 307 20.48 -15.26 -4.61
CA CYS A 307 19.32 -14.43 -5.02
C CYS A 307 19.79 -13.39 -6.06
N ASP A 308 18.97 -13.10 -7.07
CA ASP A 308 19.22 -12.13 -8.14
C ASP A 308 18.08 -11.12 -8.19
N ALA A 309 18.24 -9.99 -7.51
CA ALA A 309 17.17 -9.03 -7.24
C ALA A 309 17.20 -7.82 -8.16
N LEU A 310 16.01 -7.32 -8.55
CA LEU A 310 15.83 -5.96 -9.04
C LEU A 310 15.38 -5.04 -7.89
N ILE A 311 16.15 -3.99 -7.65
CA ILE A 311 15.89 -3.00 -6.60
C ILE A 311 15.78 -1.63 -7.27
N ALA A 312 14.58 -1.07 -7.37
CA ALA A 312 14.34 0.11 -8.17
C ALA A 312 13.53 1.19 -7.42
N ASN A 313 13.88 2.45 -7.60
CA ASN A 313 13.12 3.58 -7.04
C ASN A 313 12.79 3.44 -5.53
N ASN A 314 13.70 2.89 -4.72
CA ASN A 314 13.55 2.88 -3.27
C ASN A 314 14.27 4.07 -2.64
N THR A 315 13.77 4.53 -1.49
CA THR A 315 14.44 5.49 -0.63
C THR A 315 14.86 4.77 0.66
N ILE A 316 16.18 4.60 0.84
CA ILE A 316 16.78 3.90 1.98
C ILE A 316 17.60 4.91 2.78
N VAL A 317 17.22 5.15 4.05
CA VAL A 317 17.82 6.20 4.86
C VAL A 317 18.11 5.73 6.29
N ASN A 318 19.17 6.26 6.88
CA ASN A 318 19.53 6.05 8.29
C ASN A 318 19.60 4.56 8.67
N SER A 319 20.37 3.79 7.93
CA SER A 319 20.58 2.36 8.19
C SER A 319 22.08 2.07 8.34
N ALA A 320 22.47 1.03 9.07
CA ALA A 320 23.88 0.70 9.18
C ALA A 320 24.49 0.38 7.81
N ARG A 321 23.70 -0.26 6.94
CA ARG A 321 24.03 -0.47 5.53
C ARG A 321 22.80 -0.15 4.68
N GLY A 322 22.99 0.49 3.54
CA GLY A 322 21.92 0.66 2.57
C GLY A 322 21.53 -0.71 1.97
N LEU A 323 22.49 -1.33 1.26
CA LEU A 323 22.37 -2.69 0.71
C LEU A 323 23.55 -3.56 1.21
N ARG A 324 23.24 -4.82 1.52
CA ARG A 324 24.24 -5.82 1.89
C ARG A 324 24.07 -7.07 1.01
N LEU A 325 25.14 -7.46 0.31
CA LEU A 325 25.18 -8.67 -0.53
C LEU A 325 26.23 -9.62 0.03
N PHE A 326 25.85 -10.85 0.38
CA PHE A 326 26.74 -11.81 1.01
C PHE A 326 26.22 -13.25 0.93
N ASP A 327 27.08 -14.21 1.29
CA ASP A 327 26.74 -15.60 1.52
C ASP A 327 26.36 -15.79 2.99
N HIS A 328 25.08 -15.93 3.26
CA HIS A 328 24.58 -16.11 4.62
C HIS A 328 24.83 -17.55 5.09
N PHE A 329 25.66 -17.70 6.09
CA PHE A 329 26.12 -18.99 6.60
C PHE A 329 25.64 -19.22 8.03
N ASP A 330 24.37 -19.49 8.24
CA ASP A 330 23.86 -19.59 9.59
C ASP A 330 23.54 -21.00 10.08
N ARG A 331 23.35 -21.95 9.21
CA ARG A 331 22.92 -23.29 9.63
C ARG A 331 23.57 -24.37 8.79
N ALA A 332 24.74 -24.84 9.24
CA ALA A 332 25.39 -25.98 8.67
C ALA A 332 24.70 -27.26 9.14
N GLY A 333 24.01 -27.96 8.27
CA GLY A 333 23.44 -29.29 8.52
C GLY A 333 21.98 -29.44 8.11
N PRO A 334 21.51 -30.69 7.93
CA PRO A 334 20.10 -30.93 7.68
C PRO A 334 19.24 -30.37 8.82
N PRO A 335 18.07 -29.76 8.54
CA PRO A 335 17.28 -29.87 7.32
C PRO A 335 17.39 -28.69 6.34
N TYR A 336 18.36 -27.80 6.49
CA TYR A 336 18.44 -26.57 5.71
C TYR A 336 19.22 -26.78 4.43
N CYS A 337 18.64 -26.44 3.29
CA CYS A 337 19.33 -26.36 2.04
C CYS A 337 20.27 -25.16 2.02
N LEU A 338 21.53 -25.43 1.99
CA LEU A 338 22.53 -24.39 1.85
C LEU A 338 22.72 -24.06 0.38
N PHE A 339 21.98 -23.08 -0.13
CA PHE A 339 22.37 -22.43 -1.36
C PHE A 339 23.53 -21.51 -1.05
N ARG A 340 24.73 -21.99 -1.37
CA ARG A 340 25.98 -21.28 -1.13
C ARG A 340 26.26 -20.31 -2.27
N GLY A 341 26.80 -19.18 -1.93
CA GLY A 341 27.18 -18.12 -2.84
C GLY A 341 26.47 -16.82 -2.52
N SER A 342 27.12 -15.72 -2.80
CA SER A 342 26.61 -14.40 -2.45
C SER A 342 25.46 -13.95 -3.35
N GLY A 343 24.74 -12.92 -2.91
CA GLY A 343 23.63 -12.32 -3.64
C GLY A 343 24.08 -11.50 -4.86
N ARG A 344 23.14 -11.26 -5.75
CA ARG A 344 23.26 -10.40 -6.93
C ARG A 344 22.13 -9.37 -6.92
N ALA A 345 22.42 -8.12 -7.35
CA ALA A 345 21.41 -7.07 -7.45
C ALA A 345 21.68 -6.14 -8.64
N THR A 346 20.61 -5.76 -9.34
CA THR A 346 20.58 -4.60 -10.21
C THR A 346 19.80 -3.49 -9.49
N VAL A 347 20.47 -2.35 -9.25
CA VAL A 347 19.95 -1.24 -8.43
C VAL A 347 19.79 -0.01 -9.32
N ILE A 348 18.57 0.51 -9.43
CA ILE A 348 18.24 1.60 -10.37
C ILE A 348 17.41 2.66 -9.64
N ASN A 349 17.70 3.95 -9.87
CA ASN A 349 16.93 5.08 -9.36
C ASN A 349 16.71 5.08 -7.84
N CYS A 350 17.62 4.54 -7.04
CA CYS A 350 17.47 4.50 -5.58
C CYS A 350 18.16 5.70 -4.91
N VAL A 351 17.55 6.23 -3.85
CA VAL A 351 18.25 7.08 -2.88
C VAL A 351 18.77 6.21 -1.74
N ILE A 352 20.09 6.29 -1.47
CA ILE A 352 20.75 5.61 -0.35
C ILE A 352 21.52 6.68 0.41
N TRP A 353 20.96 7.13 1.54
CA TRP A 353 21.43 8.32 2.23
C TRP A 353 21.50 8.12 3.75
N ASP A 354 22.42 8.79 4.42
CA ASP A 354 22.63 8.67 5.87
C ASP A 354 22.84 7.20 6.32
N CYS A 355 23.49 6.41 5.47
CA CYS A 355 23.88 5.04 5.76
C CYS A 355 25.38 4.96 6.05
N THR A 356 25.79 4.27 7.13
CA THR A 356 27.21 4.15 7.48
C THR A 356 28.02 3.53 6.32
N ASN A 357 27.44 2.56 5.64
CA ASN A 357 27.98 1.95 4.42
C ASN A 357 26.87 1.79 3.39
N PRO A 358 26.80 2.61 2.35
CA PRO A 358 25.73 2.50 1.35
C PRO A 358 25.61 1.12 0.70
N PHE A 359 26.75 0.53 0.30
CA PHE A 359 26.84 -0.84 -0.20
C PHE A 359 27.92 -1.62 0.53
N VAL A 360 27.59 -2.86 0.91
CA VAL A 360 28.55 -3.85 1.43
C VAL A 360 28.44 -5.12 0.60
N LEU A 361 29.50 -5.45 -0.15
CA LEU A 361 29.61 -6.66 -0.94
C LEU A 361 30.71 -7.54 -0.34
N THR A 362 30.34 -8.75 0.03
CA THR A 362 31.26 -9.69 0.69
C THR A 362 31.59 -10.88 -0.21
N ASP A 363 32.85 -11.23 -0.29
CA ASP A 363 33.32 -12.43 -1.01
C ASP A 363 32.88 -13.71 -0.30
N SER A 364 32.64 -14.75 -1.07
CA SER A 364 32.40 -16.10 -0.61
C SER A 364 33.20 -17.12 -1.42
N THR A 365 33.61 -18.21 -0.79
CA THR A 365 34.24 -19.35 -1.49
C THR A 365 33.29 -20.07 -2.46
N ASN A 366 31.98 -19.80 -2.37
CA ASN A 366 30.93 -20.44 -3.14
C ASN A 366 30.29 -19.53 -4.20
N GLY A 367 30.86 -18.35 -4.40
CA GLY A 367 30.37 -17.35 -5.36
C GLY A 367 30.36 -15.96 -4.75
N ASN A 368 30.89 -14.98 -5.48
CA ASN A 368 31.08 -13.62 -5.01
C ASN A 368 29.86 -12.75 -5.24
N SER A 369 29.76 -11.68 -4.47
CA SER A 369 28.68 -10.69 -4.60
C SER A 369 28.79 -9.92 -5.93
N TYR A 370 27.64 -9.56 -6.48
CA TYR A 370 27.54 -8.74 -7.68
C TYR A 370 26.48 -7.64 -7.49
N ALA A 371 26.86 -6.40 -7.71
CA ALA A 371 25.90 -5.30 -7.80
C ALA A 371 26.20 -4.40 -9.00
N ALA A 372 25.17 -4.06 -9.76
CA ALA A 372 25.20 -3.06 -10.82
C ALA A 372 24.27 -1.91 -10.46
N VAL A 373 24.82 -0.70 -10.35
CA VAL A 373 24.14 0.48 -9.79
C VAL A 373 24.06 1.57 -10.84
N TYR A 374 22.85 2.03 -11.16
CA TYR A 374 22.59 3.02 -12.19
C TYR A 374 21.60 4.09 -11.69
N TYR A 375 21.83 5.33 -12.03
CA TYR A 375 20.91 6.46 -11.75
C TYR A 375 20.49 6.52 -10.28
N CYS A 376 21.41 6.21 -9.35
CA CYS A 376 21.16 6.27 -7.92
C CYS A 376 21.79 7.50 -7.29
N ASN A 377 21.19 8.04 -6.23
CA ASN A 377 21.81 9.03 -5.37
C ASN A 377 22.35 8.34 -4.13
N VAL A 378 23.67 8.20 -4.08
CA VAL A 378 24.38 7.43 -3.05
C VAL A 378 25.32 8.34 -2.29
N GLU A 379 25.12 8.48 -0.99
CA GLU A 379 25.99 9.30 -0.13
C GLU A 379 27.44 8.81 -0.14
N GLY A 380 28.38 9.75 -0.30
CA GLY A 380 29.80 9.45 -0.42
C GLY A 380 30.19 8.84 -1.79
N GLY A 381 29.24 8.58 -2.67
CA GLY A 381 29.47 8.07 -4.02
C GLY A 381 30.13 6.68 -4.05
N GLN A 382 30.84 6.37 -5.13
CA GLN A 382 31.49 5.05 -5.29
C GLN A 382 32.51 4.74 -4.17
N ALA A 383 33.17 5.75 -3.61
CA ALA A 383 34.24 5.56 -2.64
C ALA A 383 33.74 5.17 -1.23
N ALA A 384 32.47 5.43 -0.93
CA ALA A 384 31.90 5.13 0.39
C ALA A 384 31.53 3.64 0.59
N ASN A 385 31.63 2.84 -0.46
CA ASN A 385 31.17 1.45 -0.48
C ASN A 385 32.25 0.49 0.00
N SER A 386 31.85 -0.53 0.76
CA SER A 386 32.73 -1.61 1.25
C SER A 386 32.63 -2.82 0.33
N ILE A 387 33.58 -2.97 -0.58
CA ILE A 387 33.56 -4.01 -1.62
C ILE A 387 34.75 -4.93 -1.43
N SER A 388 34.51 -6.21 -1.19
CA SER A 388 35.55 -7.25 -1.11
C SER A 388 36.22 -7.48 -2.48
N ALA A 389 37.49 -7.92 -2.47
CA ALA A 389 38.38 -7.91 -3.61
C ALA A 389 37.89 -8.71 -4.83
N ASN A 390 37.14 -9.80 -4.62
CA ASN A 390 36.64 -10.64 -5.72
C ASN A 390 35.16 -10.36 -6.05
N SER A 391 34.50 -9.47 -5.30
CA SER A 391 33.14 -9.05 -5.61
C SER A 391 33.11 -8.08 -6.79
N THR A 392 32.04 -8.10 -7.56
CA THR A 392 31.86 -7.22 -8.71
C THR A 392 30.93 -6.09 -8.35
N PHE A 393 31.42 -4.85 -8.46
CA PHE A 393 30.62 -3.65 -8.25
C PHE A 393 30.71 -2.75 -9.48
N ILE A 394 29.61 -2.67 -10.24
CA ILE A 394 29.52 -1.83 -11.43
C ILE A 394 28.88 -0.49 -11.00
N TRP A 395 29.67 0.56 -11.05
CA TRP A 395 29.21 1.93 -10.88
C TRP A 395 28.84 2.49 -12.25
N GLY A 396 27.56 2.31 -12.64
CA GLY A 396 27.06 2.64 -13.96
C GLY A 396 26.78 4.13 -14.17
N ALA A 397 26.09 4.45 -15.25
CA ALA A 397 25.75 5.81 -15.60
C ALA A 397 24.70 6.42 -14.65
N GLY A 398 24.65 7.76 -14.60
CA GLY A 398 23.61 8.52 -13.93
C GLY A 398 23.68 8.55 -12.40
N ASN A 399 24.64 7.87 -11.78
CA ASN A 399 24.79 7.93 -10.32
C ASN A 399 25.30 9.29 -9.85
N ILE A 400 24.69 9.82 -8.80
CA ILE A 400 25.05 11.10 -8.17
C ILE A 400 25.38 10.89 -6.68
N ASN A 401 26.04 11.92 -6.10
CA ASN A 401 26.37 12.00 -4.69
C ASN A 401 26.12 13.43 -4.21
N THR A 402 24.86 13.80 -4.12
CA THR A 402 24.46 15.15 -3.73
C THR A 402 23.28 15.06 -2.79
N ASN A 403 23.27 15.89 -1.73
CA ASN A 403 22.19 15.89 -0.75
C ASN A 403 20.82 15.86 -1.44
N PRO A 404 19.99 14.82 -1.19
CA PRO A 404 18.68 14.67 -1.81
C PRO A 404 17.70 15.78 -1.45
N GLN A 405 17.99 16.60 -0.43
CA GLN A 405 17.16 17.72 0.03
C GLN A 405 15.74 17.27 0.41
N PHE A 406 15.67 16.29 1.31
CA PHE A 406 14.39 15.87 1.86
C PHE A 406 13.66 17.01 2.59
N VAL A 407 12.33 17.04 2.48
CA VAL A 407 11.48 18.08 3.11
C VAL A 407 11.67 18.11 4.62
N SER A 408 11.64 16.97 5.30
CA SER A 408 11.91 16.91 6.75
C SER A 408 12.16 15.46 7.21
N ILE A 409 13.41 15.11 7.42
CA ILE A 409 13.80 13.81 8.01
C ILE A 409 13.21 13.65 9.42
N ALA A 410 13.21 14.70 10.23
CA ALA A 410 12.70 14.66 11.61
C ALA A 410 11.18 14.39 11.68
N ALA A 411 10.43 14.77 10.64
CA ALA A 411 9.01 14.48 10.51
C ALA A 411 8.72 13.23 9.66
N THR A 412 9.75 12.43 9.34
CA THR A 412 9.68 11.26 8.46
C THR A 412 9.09 11.57 7.07
N ASN A 413 9.26 12.80 6.61
CA ASN A 413 8.86 13.24 5.28
C ASN A 413 10.07 13.23 4.34
N TYR A 414 10.16 12.19 3.51
CA TYR A 414 11.24 11.95 2.57
C TYR A 414 10.92 12.37 1.13
N HIS A 415 9.86 13.15 0.92
CA HIS A 415 9.71 13.91 -0.33
C HIS A 415 10.87 14.87 -0.51
N VAL A 416 11.14 15.24 -1.73
CA VAL A 416 12.24 16.14 -2.04
C VAL A 416 11.75 17.59 -2.24
N LEU A 417 12.63 18.56 -1.94
CA LEU A 417 12.38 19.97 -2.22
C LEU A 417 12.54 20.24 -3.73
N ALA A 418 11.92 21.31 -4.23
CA ALA A 418 11.96 21.75 -5.64
C ALA A 418 13.36 21.94 -6.24
N THR A 419 14.40 22.03 -5.43
CA THR A 419 15.80 22.19 -5.84
C THR A 419 16.61 20.90 -5.72
N SER A 420 15.94 19.77 -5.47
CA SER A 420 16.59 18.48 -5.29
C SER A 420 17.31 18.02 -6.56
N PRO A 421 18.52 17.48 -6.43
CA PRO A 421 19.23 16.87 -7.55
C PRO A 421 18.65 15.53 -7.99
N CYS A 422 17.68 14.98 -7.26
CA CYS A 422 16.99 13.73 -7.58
C CYS A 422 15.88 13.93 -8.63
N ILE A 423 15.40 15.18 -8.81
CA ILE A 423 14.32 15.51 -9.75
C ILE A 423 14.81 15.32 -11.19
N ASP A 424 14.05 14.60 -12.02
CA ASP A 424 14.32 14.29 -13.44
C ASP A 424 15.70 13.65 -13.69
N ALA A 425 16.31 13.07 -12.67
CA ALA A 425 17.65 12.51 -12.72
C ALA A 425 17.71 10.97 -12.87
N GLY A 426 16.55 10.32 -12.85
CA GLY A 426 16.38 8.88 -13.01
C GLY A 426 16.26 8.42 -14.47
N THR A 427 15.91 7.16 -14.63
CA THR A 427 15.76 6.52 -15.96
C THR A 427 14.60 5.52 -15.97
N ASN A 428 14.17 5.11 -17.16
CA ASN A 428 13.20 4.03 -17.29
C ASN A 428 13.84 2.69 -16.91
N VAL A 429 13.34 2.07 -15.85
CA VAL A 429 13.85 0.80 -15.30
C VAL A 429 13.80 -0.32 -16.32
N SER A 430 12.74 -0.40 -17.14
CA SER A 430 12.58 -1.46 -18.15
C SER A 430 13.66 -1.45 -19.23
N THR A 431 14.35 -0.33 -19.44
CA THR A 431 15.47 -0.22 -20.40
C THR A 431 16.75 -0.89 -19.89
N LEU A 432 16.99 -0.84 -18.58
CA LEU A 432 18.20 -1.38 -17.96
C LEU A 432 18.02 -2.80 -17.40
N ALA A 433 16.80 -3.18 -17.05
CA ALA A 433 16.46 -4.47 -16.48
C ALA A 433 15.22 -5.10 -17.16
N PRO A 434 15.22 -5.30 -18.50
CA PRO A 434 14.05 -5.77 -19.25
C PRO A 434 13.60 -7.18 -18.81
N ASP A 435 14.51 -8.02 -18.36
CA ASP A 435 14.24 -9.41 -17.98
C ASP A 435 13.39 -9.56 -16.70
N PHE A 436 13.23 -8.48 -15.94
CA PHE A 436 12.35 -8.46 -14.76
C PHE A 436 10.91 -8.03 -15.08
N GLY A 437 10.66 -7.50 -16.27
CA GLY A 437 9.32 -7.10 -16.74
C GLY A 437 8.69 -5.96 -15.95
N LEU A 438 9.45 -5.21 -15.13
CA LEU A 438 8.92 -4.10 -14.33
C LEU A 438 8.64 -2.88 -15.20
N VAL A 439 7.40 -2.42 -15.19
CA VAL A 439 6.96 -1.15 -15.75
C VAL A 439 6.46 -0.26 -14.60
N LEU A 440 7.16 0.83 -14.35
CA LEU A 440 6.78 1.80 -13.30
C LEU A 440 5.86 2.86 -13.92
N THR A 441 4.66 2.96 -13.38
CA THR A 441 3.66 3.95 -13.82
C THR A 441 3.34 4.97 -12.73
N ASN A 442 3.64 4.65 -11.48
CA ASN A 442 3.35 5.50 -10.33
C ASN A 442 4.51 5.44 -9.33
N ASP A 443 4.60 6.47 -8.50
CA ASP A 443 5.52 6.53 -7.37
C ASP A 443 4.93 5.88 -6.09
N PHE A 444 5.55 6.13 -4.94
CA PHE A 444 5.10 5.66 -3.64
C PHE A 444 3.71 6.19 -3.26
N ASP A 445 3.40 7.45 -3.58
CA ASP A 445 2.13 8.11 -3.25
C ASP A 445 1.05 7.91 -4.32
N GLY A 446 1.37 7.18 -5.39
CA GLY A 446 0.49 7.00 -6.53
C GLY A 446 0.57 8.13 -7.57
N VAL A 447 1.53 9.04 -7.44
CA VAL A 447 1.79 10.08 -8.44
C VAL A 447 2.31 9.42 -9.72
N PRO A 448 1.76 9.74 -10.89
CA PRO A 448 2.23 9.17 -12.16
C PRO A 448 3.72 9.42 -12.43
N ARG A 449 4.38 8.48 -13.09
CA ARG A 449 5.78 8.57 -13.56
C ARG A 449 5.87 8.22 -15.04
N PRO A 450 6.75 8.88 -15.81
CA PRO A 450 7.56 10.07 -15.42
C PRO A 450 6.77 11.37 -15.48
N LEU A 451 7.18 12.40 -14.71
CA LEU A 451 6.69 13.78 -14.81
C LEU A 451 7.84 14.74 -15.15
N ASP A 452 7.50 15.95 -15.62
CA ASP A 452 8.42 17.06 -15.73
C ASP A 452 8.48 17.82 -14.40
N GLY A 453 9.37 17.40 -13.53
CA GLY A 453 9.51 17.97 -12.19
C GLY A 453 10.28 19.29 -12.16
N ASN A 454 11.12 19.55 -13.15
CA ASN A 454 11.96 20.76 -13.21
C ASN A 454 11.43 21.85 -14.16
N GLY A 455 10.42 21.55 -14.97
CA GLY A 455 9.77 22.48 -15.90
C GLY A 455 10.56 22.72 -17.19
N ASP A 456 11.42 21.78 -17.61
CA ASP A 456 12.20 21.89 -18.84
C ASP A 456 11.47 21.38 -20.10
N GLY A 457 10.24 20.87 -19.93
CA GLY A 457 9.39 20.33 -20.99
C GLY A 457 9.67 18.86 -21.32
N LEU A 458 10.44 18.14 -20.48
CA LEU A 458 10.81 16.74 -20.70
C LEU A 458 10.52 15.91 -19.45
N ALA A 459 9.46 15.14 -19.51
CA ALA A 459 9.12 14.19 -18.45
C ALA A 459 10.21 13.12 -18.28
N ARG A 460 10.78 13.00 -17.08
CA ARG A 460 11.78 12.00 -16.68
C ARG A 460 11.45 11.42 -15.32
N PHE A 461 12.00 10.24 -15.03
CA PHE A 461 11.85 9.62 -13.72
C PHE A 461 12.70 10.34 -12.68
N ASP A 462 12.19 10.46 -11.47
CA ASP A 462 12.98 10.89 -10.33
C ASP A 462 13.78 9.74 -9.71
N ILE A 463 14.86 10.07 -9.03
CA ILE A 463 15.62 9.13 -8.18
C ILE A 463 14.94 9.05 -6.81
N GLY A 464 14.58 7.85 -6.37
CA GLY A 464 13.93 7.59 -5.09
C GLY A 464 12.50 7.09 -5.21
N ALA A 465 11.85 6.92 -4.06
CA ALA A 465 10.50 6.39 -3.96
C ALA A 465 9.42 7.38 -4.43
N TYR A 466 9.72 8.66 -4.42
CA TYR A 466 8.77 9.73 -4.73
C TYR A 466 9.09 10.40 -6.05
N GLU A 467 8.05 10.84 -6.76
CA GLU A 467 8.12 11.71 -7.94
C GLU A 467 7.83 13.13 -7.52
N TYR A 468 8.73 14.08 -7.85
CA TYR A 468 8.49 15.47 -7.58
C TYR A 468 7.48 16.04 -8.58
N PHE A 469 6.48 16.66 -8.06
CA PHE A 469 5.37 17.18 -8.82
C PHE A 469 5.45 18.72 -8.92
N LEU A 470 5.68 19.24 -10.11
CA LEU A 470 5.62 20.67 -10.39
C LEU A 470 4.23 21.06 -10.91
N ALA A 471 3.41 21.66 -10.04
CA ALA A 471 2.02 21.96 -10.34
C ALA A 471 1.78 22.82 -11.61
N SER A 472 2.77 23.59 -12.04
CA SER A 472 2.73 24.43 -13.25
C SER A 472 3.27 23.76 -14.51
N ALA A 473 3.87 22.55 -14.40
CA ALA A 473 4.31 21.77 -15.56
C ALA A 473 3.11 21.25 -16.36
N ASP A 474 3.34 20.95 -17.61
CA ASP A 474 2.42 20.26 -18.52
C ASP A 474 3.20 19.10 -19.13
N SER A 475 3.22 17.98 -18.40
CA SER A 475 4.11 16.84 -18.69
C SER A 475 3.76 16.10 -19.99
N ASN A 476 2.50 16.19 -20.43
CA ASN A 476 2.01 15.52 -21.64
C ASN A 476 1.85 16.48 -22.84
N GLY A 477 2.01 17.81 -22.64
CA GLY A 477 1.90 18.82 -23.68
C GLY A 477 0.48 19.07 -24.18
N ASP A 478 -0.54 18.79 -23.39
CA ASP A 478 -1.96 18.91 -23.78
C ASP A 478 -2.56 20.31 -23.54
N GLY A 479 -1.79 21.21 -22.93
CA GLY A 479 -2.17 22.58 -22.61
C GLY A 479 -2.83 22.77 -21.25
N ILE A 480 -2.91 21.71 -20.43
CA ILE A 480 -3.44 21.75 -19.07
C ILE A 480 -2.31 21.48 -18.08
N PRO A 481 -2.04 22.37 -17.11
CA PRO A 481 -1.02 22.10 -16.10
C PRO A 481 -1.33 20.87 -15.25
N ASP A 482 -0.30 20.07 -14.93
CA ASP A 482 -0.36 18.85 -14.14
C ASP A 482 -1.09 19.05 -12.80
N GLY A 483 -0.86 20.18 -12.12
CA GLY A 483 -1.50 20.49 -10.85
C GLY A 483 -3.00 20.70 -10.94
N TRP A 484 -3.48 21.24 -12.03
CA TRP A 484 -4.91 21.38 -12.26
C TRP A 484 -5.53 20.01 -12.60
N THR A 485 -4.86 19.22 -13.45
CA THR A 485 -5.27 17.87 -13.83
C THR A 485 -5.40 16.97 -12.59
N GLN A 486 -4.39 16.95 -11.72
CA GLN A 486 -4.42 16.17 -10.47
C GLN A 486 -5.48 16.66 -9.47
N ARG A 487 -5.70 17.96 -9.36
CA ARG A 487 -6.71 18.51 -8.47
C ARG A 487 -8.09 17.91 -8.69
N TYR A 488 -8.40 17.55 -9.94
CA TYR A 488 -9.67 16.92 -10.31
C TYR A 488 -9.59 15.40 -10.47
N GLY A 489 -8.48 14.79 -10.07
CA GLY A 489 -8.30 13.34 -10.05
C GLY A 489 -7.99 12.72 -11.41
N PHE A 490 -7.56 13.51 -12.39
CA PHE A 490 -7.14 13.03 -13.70
C PHE A 490 -5.65 12.71 -13.73
N ASN A 491 -5.25 11.85 -14.67
CA ASN A 491 -3.85 11.51 -14.88
C ASN A 491 -3.15 12.60 -15.73
N PRO A 492 -2.15 13.33 -15.20
CA PRO A 492 -1.43 14.39 -15.93
C PRO A 492 -0.56 13.86 -17.08
N THR A 493 -0.32 12.55 -17.19
CA THR A 493 0.43 11.97 -18.31
C THR A 493 -0.47 11.49 -19.46
N ASP A 494 -1.79 11.55 -19.31
CA ASP A 494 -2.74 11.13 -20.33
C ASP A 494 -3.22 12.32 -21.19
N PRO A 495 -2.75 12.46 -22.44
CA PRO A 495 -3.15 13.57 -23.31
C PRO A 495 -4.63 13.50 -23.73
N ALA A 496 -5.33 12.40 -23.51
CA ALA A 496 -6.76 12.30 -23.79
C ALA A 496 -7.61 13.11 -22.79
N VAL A 497 -7.06 13.49 -21.64
CA VAL A 497 -7.74 14.32 -20.63
C VAL A 497 -8.22 15.64 -21.23
N ALA A 498 -7.39 16.34 -22.00
CA ALA A 498 -7.74 17.65 -22.58
C ALA A 498 -8.97 17.60 -23.49
N THR A 499 -9.16 16.51 -24.22
CA THR A 499 -10.29 16.30 -25.13
C THR A 499 -11.47 15.59 -24.48
N GLY A 500 -11.29 15.12 -23.25
CA GLY A 500 -12.33 14.46 -22.47
C GLY A 500 -13.45 15.42 -22.07
N ASN A 501 -14.58 14.84 -21.67
CA ASN A 501 -15.74 15.54 -21.09
C ASN A 501 -16.34 14.60 -20.03
N PRO A 502 -15.73 14.56 -18.83
CA PRO A 502 -16.07 13.55 -17.81
C PRO A 502 -17.44 13.74 -17.17
N ASP A 503 -17.95 14.96 -17.12
CA ASP A 503 -19.28 15.26 -16.55
C ASP A 503 -20.41 15.31 -17.59
N SER A 504 -20.06 15.13 -18.88
CA SER A 504 -21.00 15.06 -19.99
C SER A 504 -21.79 16.35 -20.23
N ASP A 505 -21.21 17.50 -19.94
CA ASP A 505 -21.75 18.79 -20.34
C ASP A 505 -21.37 19.15 -21.81
N ALA A 506 -21.38 20.40 -22.23
CA ALA A 506 -21.05 20.82 -23.60
C ALA A 506 -19.56 21.20 -23.78
N HIS A 507 -18.70 21.07 -22.74
CA HIS A 507 -17.35 21.54 -22.74
C HIS A 507 -16.35 20.40 -22.52
N THR A 508 -15.16 20.53 -23.14
CA THR A 508 -14.04 19.63 -22.88
C THR A 508 -13.27 20.09 -21.65
N THR A 509 -12.53 19.18 -21.03
CA THR A 509 -11.65 19.49 -19.90
C THR A 509 -10.70 20.65 -20.18
N LEU A 510 -10.11 20.75 -21.39
CA LEU A 510 -9.28 21.91 -21.79
C LEU A 510 -10.08 23.22 -21.84
N GLN A 511 -11.32 23.20 -22.33
CA GLN A 511 -12.17 24.39 -22.36
C GLN A 511 -12.52 24.86 -20.95
N GLU A 512 -12.73 23.92 -20.04
CA GLU A 512 -13.01 24.20 -18.65
C GLU A 512 -11.76 24.69 -17.90
N TRP A 513 -10.59 24.13 -18.17
CA TRP A 513 -9.32 24.70 -17.72
C TRP A 513 -9.19 26.16 -18.15
N ILE A 514 -9.43 26.46 -19.43
CA ILE A 514 -9.38 27.84 -19.94
C ILE A 514 -10.42 28.72 -19.27
N ALA A 515 -11.62 28.19 -18.96
CA ALA A 515 -12.70 28.95 -18.33
C ALA A 515 -12.57 29.04 -16.80
N ASP A 516 -11.71 28.23 -16.18
CA ASP A 516 -11.56 28.07 -14.73
C ASP A 516 -12.85 27.54 -14.09
N THR A 517 -13.46 26.53 -14.72
CA THR A 517 -14.64 25.81 -14.25
C THR A 517 -14.27 24.41 -13.76
N ASP A 518 -15.19 23.68 -13.15
CA ASP A 518 -14.97 22.36 -12.57
C ASP A 518 -15.36 21.26 -13.58
N PRO A 519 -14.40 20.50 -14.16
CA PRO A 519 -14.63 19.51 -15.22
C PRO A 519 -15.32 18.23 -14.74
N THR A 520 -15.65 18.13 -13.47
CA THR A 520 -16.36 17.01 -12.87
C THR A 520 -17.80 17.35 -12.48
N ASN A 521 -18.24 18.58 -12.80
CA ASN A 521 -19.56 19.10 -12.41
C ASN A 521 -20.27 19.73 -13.60
N ALA A 522 -21.18 19.02 -14.24
CA ALA A 522 -21.97 19.47 -15.38
C ALA A 522 -22.77 20.78 -15.21
N LEU A 523 -22.82 21.35 -14.01
CA LEU A 523 -23.43 22.64 -13.75
C LEU A 523 -22.40 23.78 -13.64
N SER A 524 -21.10 23.46 -13.71
CA SER A 524 -19.98 24.41 -13.61
C SER A 524 -19.39 24.71 -14.98
N TYR A 525 -20.07 25.49 -15.77
CA TYR A 525 -19.58 25.93 -17.09
C TYR A 525 -19.71 27.43 -17.27
N PHE A 526 -18.86 27.98 -18.15
CA PHE A 526 -18.88 29.41 -18.46
C PHE A 526 -20.08 29.77 -19.35
N ARG A 527 -20.88 30.76 -18.92
CA ARG A 527 -22.06 31.23 -19.64
C ARG A 527 -22.34 32.70 -19.39
N ILE A 528 -23.12 33.31 -20.28
CA ILE A 528 -23.70 34.61 -20.04
C ILE A 528 -24.90 34.46 -19.11
N GLU A 529 -24.85 35.12 -17.94
CA GLU A 529 -25.89 35.09 -16.91
C GLU A 529 -26.99 36.14 -17.15
N GLY A 530 -26.63 37.24 -17.83
CA GLY A 530 -27.59 38.30 -18.09
C GLY A 530 -27.20 39.17 -19.29
N LEU A 531 -28.21 39.67 -20.00
CA LEU A 531 -28.11 40.59 -21.10
C LEU A 531 -29.16 41.68 -20.96
N SER A 532 -28.73 42.95 -20.92
CA SER A 532 -29.69 44.06 -20.96
C SER A 532 -30.23 44.30 -22.38
N SER A 533 -31.49 44.66 -22.50
CA SER A 533 -32.13 44.96 -23.81
C SER A 533 -32.06 46.41 -24.22
N LEU A 534 -31.52 47.30 -23.37
CA LEU A 534 -31.42 48.75 -23.58
C LEU A 534 -29.97 49.20 -23.64
N SER A 535 -29.67 50.21 -24.49
CA SER A 535 -28.34 50.84 -24.55
C SER A 535 -28.03 51.66 -23.30
N PRO A 536 -26.84 51.55 -22.69
CA PRO A 536 -25.75 50.66 -23.10
C PRO A 536 -26.10 49.17 -22.88
N ILE A 537 -25.78 48.32 -23.84
CA ILE A 537 -25.98 46.89 -23.67
C ILE A 537 -24.98 46.38 -22.62
N ALA A 538 -25.50 45.75 -21.58
CA ALA A 538 -24.72 45.15 -20.51
C ALA A 538 -24.77 43.61 -20.59
N VAL A 539 -23.61 42.99 -20.72
CA VAL A 539 -23.43 41.53 -20.72
C VAL A 539 -22.85 41.11 -19.38
N GLN A 540 -23.55 40.25 -18.67
CA GLN A 540 -23.19 39.80 -17.35
C GLN A 540 -22.78 38.32 -17.37
N PHE A 541 -21.70 37.95 -16.69
CA PHE A 541 -21.19 36.60 -16.52
C PHE A 541 -20.41 36.44 -15.22
N LEU A 542 -20.30 35.23 -14.71
CA LEU A 542 -19.38 34.92 -13.60
C LEU A 542 -17.96 34.88 -14.14
N SER A 543 -17.06 35.61 -13.49
CA SER A 543 -15.65 35.71 -13.91
C SER A 543 -14.70 35.09 -12.86
N SER A 544 -13.61 34.50 -13.31
CA SER A 544 -12.46 34.13 -12.47
C SER A 544 -11.42 35.25 -12.47
N SER A 545 -10.85 35.56 -11.31
CA SER A 545 -9.76 36.55 -11.18
C SER A 545 -8.48 36.17 -11.91
N ASN A 546 -8.37 34.89 -12.32
CA ASN A 546 -7.20 34.34 -13.03
C ASN A 546 -7.40 34.25 -14.55
N ARG A 547 -8.40 34.93 -15.10
CA ARG A 547 -8.75 34.88 -16.51
C ARG A 547 -8.96 36.25 -17.10
N LEU A 548 -8.81 36.36 -18.43
CA LEU A 548 -9.05 37.55 -19.20
C LEU A 548 -10.30 37.38 -20.08
N TYR A 549 -11.12 38.39 -20.16
CA TYR A 549 -12.41 38.37 -20.85
C TYR A 549 -12.47 39.45 -21.94
N THR A 550 -12.93 39.03 -23.12
CA THR A 550 -13.14 39.94 -24.26
C THR A 550 -14.60 39.89 -24.68
N LEU A 551 -15.25 41.05 -24.68
CA LEU A 551 -16.60 41.15 -25.24
C LEU A 551 -16.52 41.32 -26.75
N LEU A 552 -17.19 40.44 -27.47
CA LEU A 552 -17.30 40.44 -28.92
C LEU A 552 -18.72 40.77 -29.36
N ARG A 553 -18.86 41.49 -30.47
CA ARG A 553 -20.15 41.85 -31.10
C ARG A 553 -20.18 41.51 -32.58
N ALA A 554 -21.35 41.07 -33.05
CA ALA A 554 -21.68 40.92 -34.45
C ALA A 554 -23.08 41.51 -34.76
N ASP A 555 -23.27 42.08 -35.96
CA ASP A 555 -24.56 42.64 -36.39
C ASP A 555 -25.54 41.58 -36.95
N GLY A 556 -25.12 40.32 -36.98
CA GLY A 556 -25.91 39.14 -37.35
C GLY A 556 -25.30 37.87 -36.78
N ALA A 557 -26.12 36.85 -36.50
CA ALA A 557 -25.68 35.64 -35.86
C ALA A 557 -24.63 34.83 -36.66
N THR A 558 -24.60 35.01 -37.97
CA THR A 558 -23.63 34.35 -38.89
C THR A 558 -22.47 35.26 -39.27
N ASN A 559 -22.43 36.51 -38.80
CA ASN A 559 -21.39 37.47 -39.10
C ASN A 559 -20.15 37.25 -38.21
N THR A 560 -19.03 37.82 -38.64
CA THR A 560 -17.80 37.82 -37.85
C THR A 560 -18.00 38.64 -36.58
N PHE A 561 -17.67 38.02 -35.43
CA PHE A 561 -17.65 38.71 -34.16
C PHE A 561 -16.37 39.57 -34.01
N ASN A 562 -16.54 40.84 -33.77
CA ASN A 562 -15.43 41.78 -33.57
C ASN A 562 -15.37 42.26 -32.12
N PRO A 563 -14.16 42.53 -31.59
CA PRO A 563 -14.02 43.02 -30.22
C PRO A 563 -14.72 44.38 -30.02
N VAL A 564 -15.44 44.51 -28.94
CA VAL A 564 -16.03 45.78 -28.50
C VAL A 564 -14.88 46.68 -28.00
N PRO A 565 -14.73 47.90 -28.51
CA PRO A 565 -13.66 48.82 -28.12
C PRO A 565 -13.62 49.05 -26.60
N GLY A 566 -12.42 48.90 -26.03
CA GLY A 566 -12.22 49.02 -24.57
C GLY A 566 -12.76 47.85 -23.73
N ARG A 567 -13.14 46.74 -24.38
CA ARG A 567 -13.61 45.50 -23.68
C ARG A 567 -12.81 44.28 -24.14
N VAL A 568 -11.53 44.45 -24.29
CA VAL A 568 -10.58 43.43 -24.73
C VAL A 568 -9.67 43.06 -23.56
N LYS A 569 -9.52 41.76 -23.27
CA LYS A 569 -8.64 41.24 -22.24
C LYS A 569 -8.83 41.92 -20.87
N ILE A 570 -10.08 42.07 -20.46
CA ILE A 570 -10.45 42.62 -19.15
C ILE A 570 -10.24 41.53 -18.11
N THR A 571 -9.43 41.84 -17.10
CA THR A 571 -9.20 40.89 -15.98
C THR A 571 -10.51 40.60 -15.22
N GLY A 572 -10.77 39.33 -14.92
CA GLY A 572 -11.90 38.93 -14.12
C GLY A 572 -11.76 39.39 -12.65
N ASN A 573 -12.86 39.52 -11.96
CA ASN A 573 -12.91 40.02 -10.57
C ASN A 573 -13.30 38.95 -9.55
N GLY A 574 -13.45 37.70 -9.98
CA GLY A 574 -13.85 36.57 -9.12
C GLY A 574 -15.35 36.58 -8.74
N ALA A 575 -16.18 37.37 -9.41
CA ALA A 575 -17.58 37.52 -9.14
C ALA A 575 -18.40 37.79 -10.41
N LEU A 576 -19.67 38.11 -10.28
CA LEU A 576 -20.51 38.54 -11.39
C LEU A 576 -19.95 39.83 -11.99
N GLN A 577 -19.43 39.76 -13.21
CA GLN A 577 -18.83 40.86 -13.93
C GLN A 577 -19.76 41.36 -15.06
N THR A 578 -19.73 42.67 -15.30
CA THR A 578 -20.52 43.29 -16.35
C THR A 578 -19.59 44.00 -17.35
N LEU A 579 -19.66 43.64 -18.63
CA LEU A 579 -19.05 44.39 -19.72
C LEU A 579 -20.14 45.09 -20.52
N THR A 580 -19.87 46.34 -20.91
CA THR A 580 -20.90 47.20 -21.56
C THR A 580 -20.44 47.61 -22.97
N ASP A 581 -21.39 47.58 -23.90
CA ASP A 581 -21.25 48.22 -25.22
C ASP A 581 -22.14 49.46 -25.30
N THR A 582 -21.52 50.62 -25.54
CA THR A 582 -22.20 51.92 -25.61
C THR A 582 -22.52 52.33 -27.06
N ASN A 583 -22.03 51.57 -28.06
CA ASN A 583 -22.11 51.97 -29.48
C ASN A 583 -22.97 51.01 -30.30
N VAL A 584 -24.16 50.68 -29.84
CA VAL A 584 -25.09 49.78 -30.54
C VAL A 584 -26.08 50.55 -31.37
N ALA A 585 -25.99 50.37 -32.70
CA ALA A 585 -26.99 50.89 -33.64
C ALA A 585 -27.78 49.70 -34.25
N GLY A 586 -28.92 49.33 -33.64
CA GLY A 586 -29.74 48.24 -34.16
C GLY A 586 -29.58 46.93 -33.35
N SER A 587 -29.98 45.80 -33.96
CA SER A 587 -29.84 44.47 -33.36
C SER A 587 -28.39 44.00 -33.38
N ALA A 588 -27.91 43.45 -32.28
CA ALA A 588 -26.57 42.90 -32.18
C ALA A 588 -26.54 41.54 -31.42
N PHE A 589 -25.59 40.73 -31.76
CA PHE A 589 -25.28 39.45 -31.08
C PHE A 589 -24.00 39.62 -30.30
N TYR A 590 -23.95 39.07 -29.10
CA TYR A 590 -22.81 39.16 -28.18
C TYR A 590 -22.23 37.80 -27.84
N ARG A 591 -20.93 37.76 -27.70
CA ARG A 591 -20.15 36.63 -27.25
C ARG A 591 -19.10 37.13 -26.27
N VAL A 592 -18.81 36.36 -25.23
CA VAL A 592 -17.67 36.60 -24.35
C VAL A 592 -16.66 35.49 -24.61
N GLU A 593 -15.43 35.92 -24.91
CA GLU A 593 -14.28 35.04 -25.05
C GLU A 593 -13.46 35.05 -23.77
N VAL A 594 -13.08 33.88 -23.29
CA VAL A 594 -12.21 33.68 -22.12
C VAL A 594 -10.83 33.26 -22.60
N SER A 595 -9.78 33.82 -22.02
CA SER A 595 -8.41 33.42 -22.30
C SER A 595 -7.56 33.38 -21.01
N LEU A 596 -6.47 32.67 -21.08
CA LEU A 596 -5.41 32.71 -20.05
C LEU A 596 -4.76 34.12 -20.06
N PRO A 597 -4.20 34.55 -18.91
CA PRO A 597 -3.49 35.83 -18.75
C PRO A 597 -2.33 36.07 -19.67
#